data_c9002e93d0c94ac42c018746d9fbd116
#
_entry.id   c9002e93d0c94ac42c018746d9fbd116
#
_cell.length_a   1.000
_cell.length_b   1.000
_cell.length_c   1.000
_cell.angle_alpha   90.00
_cell.angle_beta   90.00
_cell.angle_gamma   90.00
#
_symmetry.space_group_name_H-M   'P 1'
#
loop_
_entity.id
_entity.type
_entity.pdbx_description
1 polymer ?
#
loop_
_entity_poly.entity_id
_entity_poly.type
_entity_poly.pdbx_seq_one_letter_code
_entity_poly.pdbx_strand_id
1 'polypeptide(L)'
;NEMCEDNYINDYGKLETSSGRHPSLYGLNPESGYFIGVDIKKFAINIGLINFKGDMVEIRMNIPYKFENTQEALEELCALIRGFIKETEINDKKIMNICINISGRVNPESGYSFSMFNFSERPLADVLNEKIGYPVCIDNDTRAMTYGEHMQGCVKGEKDIIFVNISWGLGIGIIIDGKVYTGKSGFSGEFGHVNVFDNEILCHCGKKGCLETEASGSVSYTHLTLPTNREV
;
A
#
# COMPACT_ATOMS: atom_id res chain seq x y z
N ASN A 1 -19.68 9.99 28.42
CA ASN A 1 -19.30 9.14 27.27
C ASN A 1 -17.82 9.40 26.94
N GLU A 2 -16.99 8.53 27.44
CA GLU A 2 -15.53 8.60 27.34
C GLU A 2 -15.05 8.91 25.89
N MET A 3 -15.58 8.22 24.88
CA MET A 3 -15.24 8.47 23.47
C MET A 3 -15.63 9.87 22.93
N CYS A 4 -16.66 10.51 23.48
CA CYS A 4 -16.98 11.89 23.13
C CYS A 4 -16.03 12.88 23.83
N GLU A 5 -15.65 12.60 25.08
CA GLU A 5 -14.70 13.40 25.85
C GLU A 5 -13.31 13.33 25.23
N ASP A 6 -12.93 12.17 24.70
CA ASP A 6 -11.68 11.95 23.96
C ASP A 6 -11.74 12.42 22.49
N ASN A 7 -12.84 13.01 22.05
CA ASN A 7 -13.05 13.49 20.67
C ASN A 7 -12.96 12.44 19.54
N TYR A 8 -13.13 11.15 19.84
CA TYR A 8 -13.18 10.11 18.79
C TYR A 8 -14.52 10.06 18.07
N ILE A 9 -15.59 10.45 18.74
CA ILE A 9 -16.95 10.51 18.18
C ILE A 9 -17.61 11.85 18.45
N ASN A 10 -18.42 12.29 17.50
CA ASN A 10 -19.30 13.46 17.64
C ASN A 10 -20.69 13.03 18.06
N ASP A 11 -21.32 13.81 18.96
CA ASP A 11 -22.73 13.68 19.27
C ASP A 11 -23.53 14.60 18.30
N TYR A 12 -24.32 14.00 17.43
CA TYR A 12 -25.18 14.72 16.46
C TYR A 12 -26.57 15.00 17.04
N GLY A 13 -26.78 14.79 18.34
CA GLY A 13 -28.05 15.02 18.98
C GLY A 13 -28.99 13.83 18.92
N LYS A 14 -30.29 14.11 18.96
CA LYS A 14 -31.34 13.06 18.96
C LYS A 14 -32.00 12.95 17.61
N LEU A 15 -32.19 11.72 17.16
CA LEU A 15 -33.00 11.46 15.95
C LEU A 15 -34.46 11.77 16.22
N GLU A 16 -35.12 12.59 15.40
CA GLU A 16 -36.56 12.80 15.49
C GLU A 16 -37.29 11.55 14.99
N THR A 17 -38.11 10.97 15.87
CA THR A 17 -38.97 9.83 15.56
C THR A 17 -40.43 10.22 15.76
N SER A 18 -41.32 9.72 14.93
CA SER A 18 -42.74 10.03 14.97
C SER A 18 -43.45 9.50 16.24
N SER A 19 -42.84 8.58 16.98
CA SER A 19 -43.32 8.10 18.27
C SER A 19 -42.21 7.34 19.01
N GLY A 20 -42.18 7.44 20.34
CA GLY A 20 -41.29 6.68 21.21
C GLY A 20 -40.03 7.46 21.65
N ARG A 21 -39.01 6.71 22.13
CA ARG A 21 -37.76 7.28 22.63
C ARG A 21 -36.92 7.80 21.46
N HIS A 22 -36.47 9.04 21.57
CA HIS A 22 -35.53 9.65 20.61
C HIS A 22 -34.11 9.11 20.87
N PRO A 23 -33.55 8.24 20.02
CA PRO A 23 -32.18 7.74 20.18
C PRO A 23 -31.17 8.85 19.88
N SER A 24 -30.07 8.86 20.64
CA SER A 24 -28.94 9.74 20.32
C SER A 24 -28.17 9.22 19.12
N LEU A 25 -27.77 10.13 18.26
CA LEU A 25 -27.00 9.85 17.04
C LEU A 25 -25.54 10.20 17.27
N TYR A 26 -24.67 9.22 17.14
CA TYR A 26 -23.23 9.37 17.23
C TYR A 26 -22.55 8.98 15.93
N GLY A 27 -21.41 9.58 15.63
CA GLY A 27 -20.59 9.21 14.48
C GLY A 27 -19.12 9.51 14.71
N LEU A 28 -18.25 8.88 13.93
CA LEU A 28 -16.81 9.11 14.02
C LEU A 28 -16.48 10.59 13.79
N ASN A 29 -15.58 11.12 14.58
CA ASN A 29 -15.02 12.44 14.35
C ASN A 29 -13.89 12.33 13.31
N PRO A 30 -14.05 12.89 12.10
CA PRO A 30 -13.06 12.79 11.05
C PRO A 30 -11.71 13.42 11.42
N GLU A 31 -11.72 14.41 12.32
CA GLU A 31 -10.51 15.13 12.75
C GLU A 31 -9.82 14.50 13.96
N SER A 32 -10.27 13.35 14.45
CA SER A 32 -9.66 12.70 15.61
C SER A 32 -8.31 12.06 15.31
N GLY A 33 -8.06 11.70 14.04
CA GLY A 33 -6.79 11.10 13.61
C GLY A 33 -6.65 11.08 12.09
N TYR A 34 -5.43 10.83 11.65
CA TYR A 34 -5.08 10.76 10.23
C TYR A 34 -4.17 9.57 9.97
N PHE A 35 -4.29 9.01 8.78
CA PHE A 35 -3.43 7.95 8.28
C PHE A 35 -2.84 8.35 6.94
N ILE A 36 -1.58 8.00 6.72
CA ILE A 36 -0.88 8.26 5.46
C ILE A 36 -0.60 6.94 4.78
N GLY A 37 -0.98 6.85 3.50
CA GLY A 37 -0.62 5.76 2.61
C GLY A 37 0.46 6.21 1.64
N VAL A 38 1.51 5.41 1.48
CA VAL A 38 2.59 5.65 0.51
C VAL A 38 2.71 4.43 -0.40
N ASP A 39 2.64 4.64 -1.70
CA ASP A 39 2.81 3.61 -2.71
C ASP A 39 4.08 3.88 -3.51
N ILE A 40 5.07 3.01 -3.38
CA ILE A 40 6.38 3.16 -4.04
C ILE A 40 6.36 2.40 -5.36
N LYS A 41 6.49 3.17 -6.45
CA LYS A 41 6.67 2.64 -7.81
C LYS A 41 8.14 2.75 -8.24
N LYS A 42 8.46 2.18 -9.37
CA LYS A 42 9.84 2.20 -9.90
C LYS A 42 10.38 3.62 -10.13
N PHE A 43 9.54 4.54 -10.60
CA PHE A 43 9.96 5.90 -11.00
C PHE A 43 9.13 7.01 -10.36
N ALA A 44 8.28 6.68 -9.41
CA ALA A 44 7.43 7.64 -8.72
C ALA A 44 6.96 7.08 -7.39
N ILE A 45 6.50 7.97 -6.51
CA ILE A 45 5.68 7.59 -5.35
C ILE A 45 4.33 8.31 -5.41
N ASN A 46 3.33 7.67 -4.82
CA ASN A 46 2.05 8.28 -4.52
C ASN A 46 1.92 8.40 -3.00
N ILE A 47 1.42 9.53 -2.52
CA ILE A 47 1.19 9.74 -1.10
C ILE A 47 -0.25 10.24 -0.92
N GLY A 48 -1.01 9.57 -0.06
CA GLY A 48 -2.38 9.94 0.26
C GLY A 48 -2.56 10.11 1.77
N LEU A 49 -3.40 11.06 2.15
CA LEU A 49 -3.82 11.34 3.51
C LEU A 49 -5.31 11.07 3.64
N ILE A 50 -5.69 10.24 4.58
CA ILE A 50 -7.09 9.99 4.94
C ILE A 50 -7.35 10.41 6.39
N ASN A 51 -8.58 10.84 6.67
CA ASN A 51 -9.01 11.14 8.03
C ASN A 51 -9.44 9.87 8.78
N PHE A 52 -9.79 10.02 10.06
CA PHE A 52 -10.21 8.90 10.91
C PHE A 52 -11.48 8.19 10.43
N LYS A 53 -12.28 8.85 9.60
CA LYS A 53 -13.49 8.27 9.00
C LYS A 53 -13.19 7.49 7.71
N GLY A 54 -11.97 7.64 7.16
CA GLY A 54 -11.55 7.04 5.91
C GLY A 54 -11.79 7.92 4.66
N ASP A 55 -12.21 9.17 4.84
CA ASP A 55 -12.35 10.10 3.71
C ASP A 55 -10.97 10.59 3.27
N MET A 56 -10.76 10.70 1.94
CA MET A 56 -9.54 11.27 1.37
C MET A 56 -9.45 12.76 1.66
N VAL A 57 -8.39 13.18 2.33
CA VAL A 57 -8.13 14.61 2.65
C VAL A 57 -7.20 15.22 1.61
N GLU A 58 -6.12 14.56 1.28
CA GLU A 58 -5.16 15.01 0.27
C GLU A 58 -4.52 13.81 -0.43
N ILE A 59 -4.19 13.97 -1.70
CA ILE A 59 -3.46 12.96 -2.47
C ILE A 59 -2.48 13.65 -3.44
N ARG A 60 -1.25 13.13 -3.50
CA ARG A 60 -0.25 13.52 -4.50
C ARG A 60 0.20 12.29 -5.25
N MET A 61 -0.01 12.35 -6.55
CA MET A 61 0.28 11.25 -7.45
C MET A 61 1.52 11.55 -8.27
N ASN A 62 2.28 10.47 -8.56
CA ASN A 62 3.43 10.52 -9.47
C ASN A 62 4.50 11.54 -9.05
N ILE A 63 4.75 11.67 -7.75
CA ILE A 63 5.89 12.44 -7.25
C ILE A 63 7.16 11.76 -7.79
N PRO A 64 8.03 12.47 -8.50
CA PRO A 64 9.26 11.90 -9.04
C PRO A 64 10.11 11.27 -7.94
N TYR A 65 10.43 10.02 -8.12
CA TYR A 65 11.28 9.24 -7.21
C TYR A 65 11.81 8.03 -7.96
N LYS A 66 13.11 7.80 -7.93
CA LYS A 66 13.72 6.62 -8.53
C LYS A 66 14.08 5.64 -7.44
N PHE A 67 13.36 4.52 -7.39
CA PHE A 67 13.73 3.47 -6.45
C PHE A 67 15.13 2.90 -6.78
N GLU A 68 16.01 2.94 -5.80
CA GLU A 68 17.28 2.23 -5.77
C GLU A 68 17.46 1.60 -4.38
N ASN A 69 18.09 0.43 -4.32
CA ASN A 69 18.29 -0.26 -3.04
C ASN A 69 19.52 0.31 -2.31
N THR A 70 19.48 1.61 -2.01
CA THR A 70 20.57 2.38 -1.40
C THR A 70 20.06 3.19 -0.20
N GLN A 71 21.00 3.60 0.66
CA GLN A 71 20.71 4.46 1.80
C GLN A 71 20.22 5.83 1.36
N GLU A 72 20.78 6.38 0.28
CA GLU A 72 20.41 7.68 -0.28
C GLU A 72 18.94 7.69 -0.75
N ALA A 73 18.52 6.64 -1.46
CA ALA A 73 17.12 6.51 -1.89
C ALA A 73 16.16 6.37 -0.70
N LEU A 74 16.58 5.68 0.37
CA LEU A 74 15.78 5.59 1.60
C LEU A 74 15.64 6.96 2.28
N GLU A 75 16.73 7.75 2.34
CA GLU A 75 16.69 9.10 2.92
C GLU A 75 15.81 10.04 2.08
N GLU A 76 15.89 9.95 0.76
CA GLU A 76 15.02 10.71 -0.16
C GLU A 76 13.55 10.37 0.08
N LEU A 77 13.19 9.08 0.17
CA LEU A 77 11.84 8.64 0.51
C LEU A 77 11.35 9.25 1.81
N CYS A 78 12.16 9.17 2.86
CA CYS A 78 11.81 9.74 4.17
C CYS A 78 11.64 11.27 4.09
N ALA A 79 12.48 11.96 3.31
CA ALA A 79 12.39 13.41 3.11
C ALA A 79 11.10 13.80 2.37
N LEU A 80 10.71 13.05 1.34
CA LEU A 80 9.46 13.27 0.59
C LEU A 80 8.23 13.09 1.48
N ILE A 81 8.21 12.04 2.31
CA ILE A 81 7.11 11.81 3.25
C ILE A 81 7.02 12.93 4.28
N ARG A 82 8.15 13.32 4.91
CA ARG A 82 8.17 14.45 5.85
C ARG A 82 7.78 15.78 5.19
N GLY A 83 8.21 16.00 3.95
CA GLY A 83 7.81 17.16 3.15
C GLY A 83 6.30 17.22 2.94
N PHE A 84 5.70 16.09 2.54
CA PHE A 84 4.25 15.97 2.39
C PHE A 84 3.53 16.31 3.71
N ILE A 85 3.93 15.70 4.83
CA ILE A 85 3.34 15.96 6.15
C ILE A 85 3.40 17.45 6.51
N LYS A 86 4.55 18.09 6.28
CA LYS A 86 4.75 19.50 6.62
C LYS A 86 3.90 20.44 5.77
N GLU A 87 3.59 20.05 4.54
CA GLU A 87 2.81 20.85 3.60
C GLU A 87 1.29 20.65 3.78
N THR A 88 0.88 19.56 4.43
CA THR A 88 -0.50 19.41 4.87
C THR A 88 -0.73 20.31 6.09
N GLU A 89 -1.81 21.06 6.09
CA GLU A 89 -2.15 21.98 7.21
C GLU A 89 -2.83 21.24 8.39
N ILE A 90 -2.58 19.93 8.55
CA ILE A 90 -3.15 19.13 9.62
C ILE A 90 -2.31 19.26 10.90
N ASN A 91 -2.93 18.96 12.05
CA ASN A 91 -2.18 18.73 13.27
C ASN A 91 -1.41 17.41 13.18
N ASP A 92 -0.12 17.47 12.96
CA ASP A 92 0.78 16.34 12.77
C ASP A 92 0.79 15.36 13.97
N LYS A 93 0.50 15.83 15.18
CA LYS A 93 0.34 15.00 16.38
C LYS A 93 -0.83 14.03 16.31
N LYS A 94 -1.74 14.26 15.37
CA LYS A 94 -2.88 13.38 15.09
C LYS A 94 -2.59 12.33 14.01
N ILE A 95 -1.38 12.28 13.45
CA ILE A 95 -0.97 11.19 12.55
C ILE A 95 -0.83 9.92 13.38
N MET A 96 -1.70 8.96 13.11
CA MET A 96 -1.77 7.71 13.85
C MET A 96 -0.82 6.65 13.30
N ASN A 97 -0.71 6.58 11.97
CA ASN A 97 0.16 5.61 11.31
C ASN A 97 0.46 6.04 9.86
N ILE A 98 1.62 5.60 9.36
CA ILE A 98 2.02 5.68 7.96
C ILE A 98 2.19 4.27 7.43
N CYS A 99 1.41 3.87 6.42
CA CYS A 99 1.57 2.59 5.75
C CYS A 99 2.32 2.78 4.43
N ILE A 100 3.46 2.10 4.28
CA ILE A 100 4.30 2.20 3.09
C ILE A 100 4.23 0.88 2.32
N ASN A 101 3.66 0.95 1.12
CA ASN A 101 3.51 -0.19 0.23
C ASN A 101 4.71 -0.29 -0.70
N ILE A 102 5.34 -1.44 -0.69
CA ILE A 102 6.56 -1.71 -1.46
C ILE A 102 6.43 -3.01 -2.25
N SER A 103 7.08 -3.05 -3.40
CA SER A 103 7.07 -4.25 -4.25
C SER A 103 7.93 -5.37 -3.66
N GLY A 104 7.54 -6.61 -3.95
CA GLY A 104 8.26 -7.82 -3.59
C GLY A 104 7.89 -8.37 -2.20
N ARG A 105 8.80 -9.16 -1.61
CA ARG A 105 8.52 -9.93 -0.40
C ARG A 105 8.61 -9.08 0.86
N VAL A 106 7.48 -8.95 1.54
CA VAL A 106 7.33 -8.17 2.78
C VAL A 106 6.59 -9.01 3.81
N ASN A 107 7.11 -9.02 5.03
CA ASN A 107 6.40 -9.56 6.17
C ASN A 107 5.86 -8.38 7.01
N PRO A 108 4.55 -8.08 6.95
CA PRO A 108 3.98 -6.92 7.64
C PRO A 108 3.99 -7.07 9.17
N GLU A 109 3.95 -8.30 9.70
CA GLU A 109 3.95 -8.53 11.15
C GLU A 109 5.32 -8.23 11.76
N SER A 110 6.40 -8.64 11.10
CA SER A 110 7.77 -8.43 11.58
C SER A 110 8.39 -7.13 11.09
N GLY A 111 7.76 -6.43 10.14
CA GLY A 111 8.27 -5.20 9.54
C GLY A 111 9.50 -5.37 8.64
N TYR A 112 9.80 -6.61 8.22
CA TYR A 112 10.93 -6.88 7.32
C TYR A 112 10.55 -6.81 5.85
N SER A 113 11.39 -6.14 5.07
CA SER A 113 11.43 -6.25 3.61
C SER A 113 12.59 -7.13 3.19
N PHE A 114 12.32 -8.06 2.25
CA PHE A 114 13.33 -8.99 1.73
C PHE A 114 13.74 -8.67 0.29
N SER A 115 13.16 -7.64 -0.29
CA SER A 115 13.39 -7.25 -1.69
C SER A 115 13.84 -5.81 -1.83
N MET A 116 13.26 -4.89 -1.08
CA MET A 116 13.56 -3.46 -1.13
C MET A 116 14.17 -2.99 0.19
N PHE A 117 15.20 -2.13 0.15
CA PHE A 117 15.88 -1.57 1.33
C PHE A 117 16.33 -2.64 2.34
N ASN A 118 16.78 -3.79 1.83
CA ASN A 118 17.15 -4.95 2.63
C ASN A 118 18.65 -5.00 2.98
N PHE A 119 19.27 -3.83 3.12
CA PHE A 119 20.69 -3.68 3.45
C PHE A 119 20.96 -3.55 4.96
N SER A 120 19.91 -3.62 5.79
CA SER A 120 20.00 -3.59 7.25
C SER A 120 19.47 -4.90 7.83
N GLU A 121 20.06 -5.35 8.96
CA GLU A 121 19.55 -6.48 9.72
C GLU A 121 18.32 -6.13 10.57
N ARG A 122 17.98 -4.84 10.66
CA ARG A 122 16.82 -4.35 11.40
C ARG A 122 15.56 -4.38 10.54
N PRO A 123 14.36 -4.55 11.14
CA PRO A 123 13.10 -4.37 10.44
C PRO A 123 13.07 -3.02 9.72
N LEU A 124 12.69 -3.02 8.45
CA LEU A 124 12.58 -1.77 7.67
C LEU A 124 11.56 -0.80 8.28
N ALA A 125 10.46 -1.34 8.84
CA ALA A 125 9.45 -0.54 9.52
C ALA A 125 10.04 0.28 10.68
N ASP A 126 10.94 -0.34 11.49
CA ASP A 126 11.59 0.35 12.61
C ASP A 126 12.54 1.44 12.13
N VAL A 127 13.31 1.15 11.06
CA VAL A 127 14.23 2.13 10.47
C VAL A 127 13.45 3.33 9.92
N LEU A 128 12.33 3.08 9.24
CA LEU A 128 11.48 4.14 8.69
C LEU A 128 10.79 4.93 9.81
N ASN A 129 10.31 4.27 10.87
CA ASN A 129 9.74 4.91 12.05
C ASN A 129 10.72 5.92 12.66
N GLU A 130 11.96 5.50 12.93
CA GLU A 130 13.00 6.39 13.48
C GLU A 130 13.32 7.57 12.55
N LYS A 131 13.41 7.34 11.23
CA LYS A 131 13.76 8.37 10.27
C LYS A 131 12.64 9.35 9.96
N ILE A 132 11.40 8.88 9.93
CA ILE A 132 10.23 9.72 9.61
C ILE A 132 9.71 10.40 10.88
N GLY A 133 9.79 9.72 12.03
CA GLY A 133 9.35 10.23 13.34
C GLY A 133 7.87 9.94 13.65
N TYR A 134 7.25 9.02 12.94
CA TYR A 134 5.87 8.57 13.15
C TYR A 134 5.79 7.04 13.11
N PRO A 135 4.75 6.42 13.70
CA PRO A 135 4.53 4.98 13.57
C PRO A 135 4.42 4.58 12.10
N VAL A 136 5.22 3.61 11.68
CA VAL A 136 5.25 3.11 10.30
C VAL A 136 4.93 1.63 10.28
N CYS A 137 4.08 1.22 9.35
CA CYS A 137 3.95 -0.16 8.90
C CYS A 137 4.32 -0.28 7.43
N ILE A 138 4.72 -1.47 7.01
CA ILE A 138 5.00 -1.76 5.61
C ILE A 138 4.14 -2.94 5.15
N ASP A 139 3.75 -2.93 3.89
CA ASP A 139 3.08 -4.07 3.25
C ASP A 139 3.50 -4.19 1.78
N ASN A 140 3.12 -5.32 1.17
CA ASN A 140 3.30 -5.52 -0.26
C ASN A 140 2.28 -4.68 -1.05
N ASP A 141 2.74 -4.06 -2.15
CA ASP A 141 1.95 -3.20 -3.03
C ASP A 141 0.68 -3.87 -3.57
N THR A 142 0.80 -5.11 -4.07
CA THR A 142 -0.33 -5.85 -4.63
C THR A 142 -1.37 -6.21 -3.54
N ARG A 143 -0.92 -6.55 -2.32
CA ARG A 143 -1.85 -6.77 -1.20
C ARG A 143 -2.58 -5.50 -0.81
N ALA A 144 -1.88 -4.37 -0.76
CA ALA A 144 -2.50 -3.08 -0.47
C ALA A 144 -3.54 -2.68 -1.53
N MET A 145 -3.23 -2.86 -2.82
CA MET A 145 -4.18 -2.66 -3.92
C MET A 145 -5.40 -3.56 -3.76
N THR A 146 -5.19 -4.84 -3.45
CA THR A 146 -6.27 -5.82 -3.23
C THR A 146 -7.20 -5.39 -2.11
N TYR A 147 -6.63 -4.92 -1.00
CA TYR A 147 -7.41 -4.40 0.12
C TYR A 147 -8.17 -3.12 -0.27
N GLY A 148 -7.54 -2.23 -0.99
CA GLY A 148 -8.17 -1.00 -1.49
C GLY A 148 -9.37 -1.30 -2.39
N GLU A 149 -9.25 -2.23 -3.33
CA GLU A 149 -10.35 -2.69 -4.20
C GLU A 149 -11.49 -3.35 -3.41
N HIS A 150 -11.16 -4.11 -2.38
CA HIS A 150 -12.16 -4.71 -1.49
C HIS A 150 -12.93 -3.68 -0.68
N MET A 151 -12.26 -2.66 -0.17
CA MET A 151 -12.87 -1.66 0.72
C MET A 151 -13.59 -0.53 -0.02
N GLN A 152 -13.05 -0.06 -1.15
CA GLN A 152 -13.50 1.16 -1.83
C GLN A 152 -13.66 0.98 -3.35
N GLY A 153 -13.32 -0.18 -3.89
CA GLY A 153 -13.31 -0.44 -5.32
C GLY A 153 -14.59 -1.05 -5.87
N CYS A 154 -14.43 -1.95 -6.83
CA CYS A 154 -15.54 -2.58 -7.56
C CYS A 154 -16.21 -3.74 -6.81
N VAL A 155 -15.62 -4.23 -5.73
CA VAL A 155 -16.13 -5.35 -4.92
C VAL A 155 -17.41 -4.95 -4.19
N LYS A 156 -18.46 -5.77 -4.25
CA LYS A 156 -19.82 -5.46 -3.72
C LYS A 156 -20.26 -6.42 -2.62
N GLY A 157 -19.33 -6.90 -1.78
CA GLY A 157 -19.62 -7.76 -0.66
C GLY A 157 -19.12 -9.20 -0.81
N GLU A 158 -18.40 -9.47 -1.90
CA GLU A 158 -17.66 -10.73 -2.05
C GLU A 158 -16.62 -10.84 -0.96
N LYS A 159 -16.50 -12.04 -0.39
CA LYS A 159 -15.56 -12.34 0.70
C LYS A 159 -14.31 -13.06 0.23
N ASP A 160 -14.39 -13.69 -0.94
CA ASP A 160 -13.30 -14.43 -1.53
C ASP A 160 -12.94 -13.80 -2.87
N ILE A 161 -11.72 -13.25 -2.96
CA ILE A 161 -11.28 -12.41 -4.07
C ILE A 161 -9.87 -12.81 -4.47
N ILE A 162 -9.64 -12.89 -5.77
CA ILE A 162 -8.31 -12.90 -6.35
C ILE A 162 -8.16 -11.62 -7.18
N PHE A 163 -7.24 -10.77 -6.76
CA PHE A 163 -6.86 -9.57 -7.49
C PHE A 163 -5.57 -9.86 -8.27
N VAL A 164 -5.57 -9.58 -9.56
CA VAL A 164 -4.40 -9.77 -10.43
C VAL A 164 -3.81 -8.42 -10.76
N ASN A 165 -2.59 -8.20 -10.32
CA ASN A 165 -1.82 -6.98 -10.61
C ASN A 165 -0.88 -7.24 -11.78
N ILE A 166 -1.21 -6.70 -12.96
CA ILE A 166 -0.35 -6.69 -14.15
C ILE A 166 0.16 -5.26 -14.32
N SER A 167 1.22 -4.93 -13.58
CA SER A 167 1.90 -3.65 -13.66
C SER A 167 3.32 -3.84 -14.21
N TRP A 168 4.32 -3.17 -13.67
CA TRP A 168 5.72 -3.43 -14.04
C TRP A 168 6.11 -4.88 -13.81
N GLY A 169 5.66 -5.49 -12.72
CA GLY A 169 5.73 -6.93 -12.43
C GLY A 169 4.37 -7.62 -12.60
N LEU A 170 4.28 -8.84 -12.10
CA LEU A 170 3.07 -9.65 -12.05
C LEU A 170 2.90 -10.26 -10.67
N GLY A 171 1.82 -9.92 -10.01
CA GLY A 171 1.47 -10.45 -8.68
C GLY A 171 -0.01 -10.72 -8.53
N ILE A 172 -0.39 -11.43 -7.49
CA ILE A 172 -1.78 -11.57 -7.08
C ILE A 172 -1.96 -11.22 -5.60
N GLY A 173 -3.10 -10.62 -5.29
CA GLY A 173 -3.57 -10.49 -3.93
C GLY A 173 -4.76 -11.41 -3.70
N ILE A 174 -4.88 -11.95 -2.52
CA ILE A 174 -5.87 -12.96 -2.17
C ILE A 174 -6.62 -12.48 -0.92
N ILE A 175 -7.95 -12.48 -0.98
CA ILE A 175 -8.83 -12.31 0.18
C ILE A 175 -9.62 -13.59 0.35
N ILE A 176 -9.69 -14.08 1.59
CA ILE A 176 -10.48 -15.25 2.01
C ILE A 176 -11.29 -14.85 3.24
N ASP A 177 -12.59 -15.12 3.21
CA ASP A 177 -13.52 -14.72 4.28
C ASP A 177 -13.43 -13.21 4.64
N GLY A 178 -13.21 -12.35 3.64
CA GLY A 178 -13.09 -10.91 3.83
C GLY A 178 -11.76 -10.45 4.44
N LYS A 179 -10.76 -11.32 4.53
CA LYS A 179 -9.43 -11.02 5.09
C LYS A 179 -8.35 -11.24 4.06
N VAL A 180 -7.41 -10.29 4.00
CA VAL A 180 -6.22 -10.44 3.16
C VAL A 180 -5.40 -11.63 3.62
N TYR A 181 -5.15 -12.55 2.71
CA TYR A 181 -4.32 -13.72 2.97
C TYR A 181 -2.84 -13.40 2.75
N THR A 182 -2.06 -13.42 3.81
CA THR A 182 -0.61 -13.11 3.78
C THR A 182 0.28 -14.35 3.65
N GLY A 183 -0.29 -15.53 3.91
CA GLY A 183 0.48 -16.77 4.02
C GLY A 183 1.31 -16.83 5.31
N LYS A 184 2.06 -17.90 5.49
CA LYS A 184 2.84 -18.16 6.73
C LYS A 184 3.91 -17.10 7.01
N SER A 185 4.54 -16.57 5.95
CA SER A 185 5.72 -15.68 6.08
C SER A 185 5.48 -14.31 5.42
N GLY A 186 4.25 -13.96 5.08
CA GLY A 186 3.93 -12.73 4.39
C GLY A 186 4.22 -12.76 2.87
N PHE A 187 4.38 -13.94 2.26
CA PHE A 187 4.79 -14.09 0.85
C PHE A 187 3.71 -14.74 -0.02
N SER A 188 2.44 -14.62 0.36
CA SER A 188 1.36 -15.04 -0.51
C SER A 188 1.31 -14.16 -1.76
N GLY A 189 0.87 -14.74 -2.87
CA GLY A 189 0.64 -13.98 -4.09
C GLY A 189 1.85 -13.80 -5.01
N GLU A 190 2.99 -14.42 -4.72
CA GLU A 190 4.20 -14.44 -5.58
C GLU A 190 3.99 -15.25 -6.87
N PHE A 191 2.81 -15.12 -7.48
CA PHE A 191 2.35 -15.89 -8.63
C PHE A 191 3.19 -15.64 -9.88
N GLY A 192 3.67 -14.42 -10.06
CA GLY A 192 4.58 -14.07 -11.15
C GLY A 192 5.87 -14.90 -11.17
N HIS A 193 6.27 -15.45 -10.02
CA HIS A 193 7.50 -16.23 -9.88
C HIS A 193 7.30 -17.75 -9.92
N VAL A 194 6.11 -18.22 -10.31
CA VAL A 194 5.88 -19.62 -10.64
C VAL A 194 6.62 -19.94 -11.94
N ASN A 195 7.40 -21.04 -11.94
CA ASN A 195 8.06 -21.51 -13.15
C ASN A 195 7.03 -22.20 -14.04
N VAL A 196 6.76 -21.62 -15.20
CA VAL A 196 5.76 -22.13 -16.18
C VAL A 196 6.35 -22.27 -17.57
N PHE A 197 7.52 -21.71 -17.83
CA PHE A 197 8.18 -21.76 -19.14
C PHE A 197 9.50 -22.51 -19.05
N ASP A 198 9.75 -23.35 -20.05
CA ASP A 198 11.04 -23.98 -20.25
C ASP A 198 11.91 -23.09 -21.16
N ASN A 199 12.35 -21.95 -20.60
CA ASN A 199 13.20 -20.99 -21.28
C ASN A 199 14.38 -20.54 -20.40
N GLU A 200 15.38 -19.92 -21.04
CA GLU A 200 16.60 -19.45 -20.36
C GLU A 200 16.49 -18.00 -19.85
N ILE A 201 15.30 -17.38 -19.86
CA ILE A 201 15.11 -15.99 -19.43
C ILE A 201 15.24 -15.93 -17.92
N LEU A 202 16.24 -15.18 -17.47
CA LEU A 202 16.52 -14.98 -16.05
C LEU A 202 15.56 -13.94 -15.47
N CYS A 203 14.76 -14.34 -14.48
CA CYS A 203 13.93 -13.46 -13.69
C CYS A 203 14.78 -12.74 -12.63
N HIS A 204 14.37 -11.52 -12.25
CA HIS A 204 15.04 -10.79 -11.17
C HIS A 204 15.03 -11.51 -9.81
N CYS A 205 14.13 -12.49 -9.63
CA CYS A 205 14.13 -13.36 -8.43
C CYS A 205 15.25 -14.42 -8.44
N GLY A 206 16.07 -14.48 -9.50
CA GLY A 206 17.18 -15.44 -9.66
C GLY A 206 16.80 -16.77 -10.30
N LYS A 207 15.51 -17.01 -10.59
CA LYS A 207 15.03 -18.22 -11.30
C LYS A 207 14.87 -17.97 -12.77
N LYS A 208 14.83 -19.03 -13.58
CA LYS A 208 14.48 -19.00 -15.00
C LYS A 208 13.04 -19.49 -15.19
N GLY A 209 12.41 -19.07 -16.30
CA GLY A 209 11.08 -19.54 -16.71
C GLY A 209 9.92 -19.05 -15.84
N CYS A 210 10.08 -17.95 -15.09
CA CYS A 210 9.01 -17.36 -14.32
C CYS A 210 7.92 -16.77 -15.22
N LEU A 211 6.65 -16.89 -14.80
CA LEU A 211 5.50 -16.33 -15.54
C LEU A 211 5.68 -14.82 -15.80
N GLU A 212 6.21 -14.08 -14.84
CA GLU A 212 6.44 -12.64 -14.95
C GLU A 212 7.33 -12.26 -16.11
N THR A 213 8.33 -13.09 -16.46
CA THR A 213 9.26 -12.80 -17.57
C THR A 213 8.61 -12.79 -18.95
N GLU A 214 7.39 -13.30 -19.06
CA GLU A 214 6.63 -13.36 -20.34
C GLU A 214 5.30 -12.58 -20.27
N ALA A 215 4.72 -12.41 -19.08
CA ALA A 215 3.35 -11.92 -18.93
C ALA A 215 3.22 -10.61 -18.11
N SER A 216 4.32 -9.99 -17.68
CA SER A 216 4.25 -8.72 -16.97
C SER A 216 4.02 -7.52 -17.87
N GLY A 217 3.59 -6.40 -17.30
CA GLY A 217 3.45 -5.13 -18.02
C GLY A 217 4.78 -4.60 -18.57
N SER A 218 5.91 -4.88 -17.92
CA SER A 218 7.24 -4.51 -18.45
C SER A 218 7.57 -5.23 -19.76
N VAL A 219 7.16 -6.48 -19.90
CA VAL A 219 7.31 -7.25 -21.13
C VAL A 219 6.43 -6.67 -22.24
N SER A 220 5.15 -6.42 -21.94
CA SER A 220 4.23 -5.78 -22.89
C SER A 220 4.74 -4.42 -23.35
N TYR A 221 5.26 -3.59 -22.45
CA TYR A 221 5.85 -2.30 -22.77
C TYR A 221 7.04 -2.46 -23.73
N THR A 222 7.94 -3.39 -23.45
CA THR A 222 9.11 -3.66 -24.30
C THR A 222 8.71 -4.09 -25.71
N HIS A 223 7.73 -4.99 -25.82
CA HIS A 223 7.27 -5.47 -27.13
C HIS A 223 6.50 -4.42 -27.95
N LEU A 224 5.80 -3.51 -27.27
CA LEU A 224 4.99 -2.48 -27.94
C LEU A 224 5.79 -1.22 -28.31
N THR A 225 6.87 -0.91 -27.57
CA THR A 225 7.59 0.36 -27.73
C THR A 225 8.94 0.25 -28.41
N LEU A 226 9.57 -0.93 -28.41
CA LEU A 226 10.78 -1.12 -29.21
C LEU A 226 10.43 -1.20 -30.70
N PRO A 227 11.14 -0.46 -31.57
CA PRO A 227 10.99 -0.61 -33.00
C PRO A 227 11.32 -2.07 -33.36
N THR A 228 10.34 -2.78 -33.89
CA THR A 228 10.57 -4.06 -34.52
C THR A 228 11.38 -3.76 -35.80
N ASN A 229 12.69 -3.84 -35.74
CA ASN A 229 13.52 -3.92 -36.92
C ASN A 229 13.19 -5.27 -37.61
N ARG A 230 12.08 -5.29 -38.35
CA ARG A 230 11.84 -6.24 -39.42
C ARG A 230 12.55 -5.66 -40.64
N GLU A 231 13.85 -5.77 -40.67
CA GLU A 231 14.55 -5.84 -41.96
C GLU A 231 14.40 -7.29 -42.42
N VAL A 232 13.61 -7.44 -43.44
CA VAL A 232 13.52 -8.63 -44.29
C VAL A 232 14.69 -8.65 -45.26
#